data_5022d8e0c668e0e094bbfc286dae3576
#
_entry.id   5022d8e0c668e0e094bbfc286dae3576
#
_cell.length_a   1.000
_cell.length_b   1.000
_cell.length_c   1.000
_cell.angle_alpha   90.00
_cell.angle_beta   90.00
_cell.angle_gamma   90.00
#
_symmetry.space_group_name_H-M   'P 1'
#
loop_
_entity.id
_entity.type
_entity.pdbx_description
1 polymer ?
#
loop_
_entity_poly.entity_id
_entity_poly.type
_entity_poly.pdbx_seq_one_letter_code
_entity_poly.pdbx_strand_id
1 'polypeptide(L)'
;MEYCAILIPCYNEEKTIRKVVRDWKKEIPEATIYVYDNNSTDNTAKIAKEEGAVVRREYKQGKGNVIRRMFREIDAQCYIMIDGDDTYPVEYGRQMMQEVLEKKTDMVVGDRLSSTYFEENKRPFHNFGNSLVRFSINHLFKIRDIMTGYRAFSFQFVKTFPVLSKGFEIETEMSIHAVDKNMQISNIIIEYRDRPEGSESKLNTYSDGFKVLKTIGRL
;
A
#
# COMPACT_ATOMS: atom_id res chain seq x y z
N MET A 1 -1.44 -20.50 -9.30
CA MET A 1 -0.84 -19.27 -8.74
C MET A 1 -0.75 -18.24 -9.85
N GLU A 2 -1.31 -17.08 -9.65
CA GLU A 2 -1.32 -16.00 -10.64
C GLU A 2 0.07 -15.40 -10.85
N TYR A 3 0.31 -14.78 -12.02
CA TYR A 3 1.58 -14.12 -12.30
C TYR A 3 1.76 -12.86 -11.47
N CYS A 4 0.74 -11.97 -11.49
CA CYS A 4 0.72 -10.75 -10.70
C CYS A 4 -0.70 -10.43 -10.23
N ALA A 5 -0.86 -10.01 -8.97
CA ALA A 5 -2.10 -9.55 -8.38
C ALA A 5 -1.98 -8.10 -7.90
N ILE A 6 -2.85 -7.22 -8.39
CA ILE A 6 -2.97 -5.85 -7.91
C ILE A 6 -4.00 -5.82 -6.78
N LEU A 7 -3.59 -5.40 -5.59
CA LEU A 7 -4.39 -5.39 -4.38
C LEU A 7 -4.81 -3.97 -4.01
N ILE A 8 -6.10 -3.68 -4.10
CA ILE A 8 -6.67 -2.34 -3.85
C ILE A 8 -7.67 -2.43 -2.70
N PRO A 9 -7.25 -2.16 -1.44
CA PRO A 9 -8.17 -1.97 -0.33
C PRO A 9 -8.93 -0.66 -0.50
N CYS A 10 -10.27 -0.69 -0.44
CA CYS A 10 -11.12 0.47 -0.69
C CYS A 10 -12.13 0.73 0.42
N TYR A 11 -12.34 2.01 0.73
CA TYR A 11 -13.42 2.50 1.57
C TYR A 11 -13.87 3.89 1.10
N ASN A 12 -15.06 3.99 0.48
CA ASN A 12 -15.62 5.21 -0.08
C ASN A 12 -14.68 5.93 -1.06
N GLU A 13 -14.37 5.24 -2.17
CA GLU A 13 -13.50 5.74 -3.25
C GLU A 13 -14.20 5.77 -4.62
N GLU A 14 -15.54 6.00 -4.66
CA GLU A 14 -16.33 5.99 -5.91
C GLU A 14 -15.83 6.99 -6.96
N LYS A 15 -15.18 8.09 -6.54
CA LYS A 15 -14.68 9.14 -7.42
C LYS A 15 -13.41 8.73 -8.18
N THR A 16 -12.61 7.86 -7.59
CA THR A 16 -11.25 7.53 -8.06
C THR A 16 -11.11 6.11 -8.58
N ILE A 17 -11.85 5.16 -8.00
CA ILE A 17 -11.66 3.73 -8.26
C ILE A 17 -11.80 3.34 -9.74
N ARG A 18 -12.66 4.02 -10.51
CA ARG A 18 -12.81 3.80 -11.95
C ARG A 18 -11.50 4.02 -12.70
N LYS A 19 -10.88 5.17 -12.44
CA LYS A 19 -9.60 5.54 -13.05
C LYS A 19 -8.50 4.59 -12.61
N VAL A 20 -8.38 4.32 -11.31
CA VAL A 20 -7.36 3.44 -10.75
C VAL A 20 -7.41 2.06 -11.41
N VAL A 21 -8.59 1.43 -11.51
CA VAL A 21 -8.72 0.11 -12.14
C VAL A 21 -8.35 0.15 -13.62
N ARG A 22 -8.79 1.20 -14.36
CA ARG A 22 -8.46 1.35 -15.78
C ARG A 22 -6.97 1.55 -16.04
N ASP A 23 -6.33 2.37 -15.21
CA ASP A 23 -4.91 2.66 -15.36
C ASP A 23 -4.06 1.41 -15.09
N TRP A 24 -4.40 0.63 -14.06
CA TRP A 24 -3.74 -0.64 -13.80
C TRP A 24 -3.94 -1.69 -14.90
N LYS A 25 -5.12 -1.75 -15.51
CA LYS A 25 -5.36 -2.63 -16.66
C LYS A 25 -4.51 -2.28 -17.87
N LYS A 26 -4.17 -1.01 -18.05
CA LYS A 26 -3.29 -0.57 -19.13
C LYS A 26 -1.83 -0.83 -18.81
N GLU A 27 -1.43 -0.57 -17.56
CA GLU A 27 -0.04 -0.68 -17.12
C GLU A 27 0.44 -2.13 -17.06
N ILE A 28 -0.36 -3.03 -16.46
CA ILE A 28 -0.04 -4.46 -16.34
C ILE A 28 -1.26 -5.29 -16.78
N PRO A 29 -1.52 -5.43 -18.09
CA PRO A 29 -2.69 -6.16 -18.61
C PRO A 29 -2.75 -7.62 -18.19
N GLU A 30 -1.59 -8.22 -17.89
CA GLU A 30 -1.45 -9.60 -17.43
C GLU A 30 -1.77 -9.80 -15.94
N ALA A 31 -1.96 -8.72 -15.17
CA ALA A 31 -2.29 -8.81 -13.75
C ALA A 31 -3.79 -8.95 -13.51
N THR A 32 -4.16 -9.70 -12.48
CA THR A 32 -5.53 -9.70 -11.94
C THR A 32 -5.68 -8.57 -10.93
N ILE A 33 -6.71 -7.73 -11.11
CA ILE A 33 -6.99 -6.61 -10.20
C ILE A 33 -8.05 -7.02 -9.19
N TYR A 34 -7.68 -6.94 -7.91
CA TYR A 34 -8.53 -7.24 -6.77
C TYR A 34 -8.89 -5.95 -6.02
N VAL A 35 -10.18 -5.67 -5.92
CA VAL A 35 -10.71 -4.59 -5.08
C VAL A 35 -11.45 -5.20 -3.90
N TYR A 36 -10.97 -4.94 -2.69
CA TYR A 36 -11.64 -5.38 -1.47
C TYR A 36 -12.32 -4.19 -0.81
N ASP A 37 -13.65 -4.19 -0.91
CA ASP A 37 -14.50 -3.17 -0.33
C ASP A 37 -14.64 -3.35 1.18
N ASN A 38 -14.26 -2.34 1.94
CA ASN A 38 -14.32 -2.36 3.40
C ASN A 38 -15.52 -1.59 3.95
N ASN A 39 -16.72 -2.03 3.59
CA ASN A 39 -17.99 -1.44 3.99
C ASN A 39 -18.25 -0.04 3.42
N SER A 40 -17.88 0.22 2.16
CA SER A 40 -18.27 1.46 1.49
C SER A 40 -19.78 1.66 1.49
N THR A 41 -20.19 2.91 1.66
CA THR A 41 -21.58 3.36 1.62
C THR A 41 -21.94 4.02 0.28
N ASP A 42 -20.95 4.21 -0.59
CA ASP A 42 -21.05 4.76 -1.92
C ASP A 42 -21.03 3.67 -3.02
N ASN A 43 -20.81 4.04 -4.27
CA ASN A 43 -20.78 3.12 -5.41
C ASN A 43 -19.43 2.45 -5.67
N THR A 44 -18.46 2.54 -4.75
CA THR A 44 -17.09 2.01 -4.93
C THR A 44 -17.07 0.58 -5.48
N ALA A 45 -17.73 -0.35 -4.79
CA ALA A 45 -17.73 -1.78 -5.17
C ALA A 45 -18.39 -2.02 -6.54
N LYS A 46 -19.49 -1.31 -6.83
CA LYS A 46 -20.21 -1.40 -8.09
C LYS A 46 -19.33 -0.93 -9.25
N ILE A 47 -18.71 0.25 -9.11
CA ILE A 47 -17.85 0.84 -10.15
C ILE A 47 -16.64 -0.05 -10.41
N ALA A 48 -15.97 -0.54 -9.36
CA ALA A 48 -14.82 -1.43 -9.53
C ALA A 48 -15.19 -2.72 -10.30
N LYS A 49 -16.36 -3.28 -10.03
CA LYS A 49 -16.88 -4.47 -10.73
C LYS A 49 -17.21 -4.18 -12.20
N GLU A 50 -17.82 -3.05 -12.49
CA GLU A 50 -18.11 -2.59 -13.88
C GLU A 50 -16.83 -2.44 -14.70
N GLU A 51 -15.74 -1.99 -14.09
CA GLU A 51 -14.42 -1.90 -14.70
C GLU A 51 -13.70 -3.26 -14.79
N GLY A 52 -14.34 -4.35 -14.31
CA GLY A 52 -13.85 -5.73 -14.43
C GLY A 52 -12.78 -6.10 -13.42
N ALA A 53 -12.72 -5.45 -12.27
CA ALA A 53 -11.95 -5.93 -11.12
C ALA A 53 -12.68 -7.09 -10.44
N VAL A 54 -11.91 -7.98 -9.80
CA VAL A 54 -12.45 -9.00 -8.90
C VAL A 54 -12.79 -8.32 -7.57
N VAL A 55 -14.09 -8.12 -7.29
CA VAL A 55 -14.53 -7.39 -6.10
C VAL A 55 -14.95 -8.35 -5.00
N ARG A 56 -14.43 -8.15 -3.78
CA ARG A 56 -14.83 -8.86 -2.56
C ARG A 56 -15.09 -7.87 -1.44
N ARG A 57 -15.90 -8.27 -0.44
CA ARG A 57 -16.24 -7.41 0.69
C ARG A 57 -15.62 -7.92 1.99
N GLU A 58 -14.86 -7.06 2.69
CA GLU A 58 -14.39 -7.34 4.05
C GLU A 58 -15.26 -6.57 5.05
N TYR A 59 -15.95 -7.33 5.93
CA TYR A 59 -16.90 -6.77 6.89
C TYR A 59 -16.25 -6.19 8.14
N LYS A 60 -15.02 -6.62 8.48
CA LYS A 60 -14.28 -6.06 9.61
C LYS A 60 -13.59 -4.78 9.16
N GLN A 61 -14.05 -3.63 9.71
CA GLN A 61 -13.50 -2.33 9.36
C GLN A 61 -12.01 -2.23 9.71
N GLY A 62 -11.21 -1.67 8.77
CA GLY A 62 -9.80 -1.38 8.92
C GLY A 62 -8.92 -2.00 7.84
N LYS A 63 -7.97 -1.22 7.34
CA LYS A 63 -7.06 -1.57 6.23
C LYS A 63 -6.31 -2.88 6.50
N GLY A 64 -5.81 -3.08 7.72
CA GLY A 64 -5.12 -4.31 8.11
C GLY A 64 -6.03 -5.55 8.02
N ASN A 65 -7.33 -5.44 8.33
CA ASN A 65 -8.26 -6.57 8.16
C ASN A 65 -8.46 -6.92 6.68
N VAL A 66 -8.55 -5.91 5.82
CA VAL A 66 -8.64 -6.09 4.36
C VAL A 66 -7.40 -6.81 3.84
N ILE A 67 -6.21 -6.33 4.18
CA ILE A 67 -4.94 -6.89 3.73
C ILE A 67 -4.76 -8.33 4.22
N ARG A 68 -5.11 -8.61 5.49
CA ARG A 68 -5.11 -9.99 6.03
C ARG A 68 -5.95 -10.93 5.18
N ARG A 69 -7.12 -10.49 4.76
CA ARG A 69 -8.00 -11.30 3.92
C ARG A 69 -7.43 -11.48 2.52
N MET A 70 -6.93 -10.41 1.88
CA MET A 70 -6.28 -10.48 0.57
C MET A 70 -5.12 -11.46 0.57
N PHE A 71 -4.20 -11.35 1.52
CA PHE A 71 -3.01 -12.20 1.62
C PHE A 71 -3.33 -13.67 1.88
N ARG A 72 -4.44 -13.94 2.56
CA ARG A 72 -4.93 -15.30 2.79
C ARG A 72 -5.58 -15.92 1.55
N GLU A 73 -6.36 -15.13 0.79
CA GLU A 73 -7.25 -15.63 -0.27
C GLU A 73 -6.62 -15.62 -1.66
N ILE A 74 -5.55 -14.86 -1.87
CA ILE A 74 -4.94 -14.66 -3.19
C ILE A 74 -3.56 -15.33 -3.21
N ASP A 75 -3.31 -16.11 -4.27
CA ASP A 75 -2.03 -16.75 -4.53
C ASP A 75 -1.44 -16.24 -5.85
N ALA A 76 -0.40 -15.40 -5.76
CA ALA A 76 0.31 -14.83 -6.89
C ALA A 76 1.84 -14.91 -6.70
N GLN A 77 2.59 -14.83 -7.80
CA GLN A 77 4.06 -14.75 -7.74
C GLN A 77 4.53 -13.37 -7.29
N CYS A 78 3.79 -12.32 -7.70
CA CYS A 78 3.99 -10.95 -7.30
C CYS A 78 2.66 -10.33 -6.86
N TYR A 79 2.71 -9.55 -5.80
CA TYR A 79 1.58 -8.76 -5.31
C TYR A 79 1.95 -7.29 -5.34
N ILE A 80 1.11 -6.43 -5.91
CA ILE A 80 1.28 -4.99 -5.84
C ILE A 80 0.10 -4.42 -5.04
N MET A 81 0.39 -3.83 -3.91
CA MET A 81 -0.58 -3.15 -3.06
C MET A 81 -0.57 -1.65 -3.36
N ILE A 82 -1.76 -1.07 -3.54
CA ILE A 82 -1.93 0.36 -3.80
C ILE A 82 -3.26 0.84 -3.23
N ASP A 83 -3.32 2.12 -2.84
CA ASP A 83 -4.57 2.74 -2.37
C ASP A 83 -5.51 3.09 -3.55
N GLY A 84 -6.82 3.09 -3.28
CA GLY A 84 -7.85 3.35 -4.30
C GLY A 84 -8.11 4.82 -4.59
N ASP A 85 -7.32 5.75 -4.03
CA ASP A 85 -7.55 7.20 -4.01
C ASP A 85 -6.85 8.01 -5.12
N ASP A 86 -6.22 7.31 -6.08
CA ASP A 86 -5.49 7.90 -7.23
C ASP A 86 -4.31 8.81 -6.87
N THR A 87 -3.74 8.66 -5.67
CA THR A 87 -2.58 9.45 -5.24
C THR A 87 -1.25 8.89 -5.70
N TYR A 88 -1.21 7.61 -6.09
CA TYR A 88 -0.01 6.92 -6.56
C TYR A 88 -0.02 6.71 -8.07
N PRO A 89 1.05 7.11 -8.78
CA PRO A 89 1.20 6.83 -10.21
C PRO A 89 1.37 5.33 -10.48
N VAL A 90 0.61 4.77 -11.42
CA VAL A 90 0.68 3.34 -11.79
C VAL A 90 1.93 2.99 -12.59
N GLU A 91 2.58 3.97 -13.19
CA GLU A 91 3.73 3.85 -14.11
C GLU A 91 4.94 3.15 -13.48
N TYR A 92 5.04 3.16 -12.15
CA TYR A 92 6.09 2.43 -11.41
C TYR A 92 5.74 0.95 -11.19
N GLY A 93 4.52 0.53 -11.48
CA GLY A 93 4.03 -0.82 -11.21
C GLY A 93 4.83 -1.90 -11.91
N ARG A 94 5.13 -1.71 -13.19
CA ARG A 94 5.92 -2.67 -13.97
C ARG A 94 7.35 -2.81 -13.43
N GLN A 95 7.98 -1.71 -13.06
CA GLN A 95 9.29 -1.75 -12.44
C GLN A 95 9.27 -2.48 -11.09
N MET A 96 8.25 -2.22 -10.23
CA MET A 96 8.09 -2.93 -8.96
C MET A 96 7.89 -4.44 -9.17
N MET A 97 7.09 -4.82 -10.15
CA MET A 97 6.86 -6.22 -10.51
C MET A 97 8.16 -6.91 -10.93
N GLN A 98 8.98 -6.26 -11.76
CA GLN A 98 10.28 -6.78 -12.20
C GLN A 98 11.26 -6.94 -11.03
N GLU A 99 11.31 -6.00 -10.10
CA GLU A 99 12.14 -6.13 -8.88
C GLU A 99 11.79 -7.41 -8.11
N VAL A 100 10.50 -7.71 -7.97
CA VAL A 100 10.05 -8.93 -7.27
C VAL A 100 10.36 -10.19 -8.06
N LEU A 101 9.97 -10.23 -9.34
CA LEU A 101 10.02 -11.46 -10.14
C LEU A 101 11.42 -11.80 -10.65
N GLU A 102 12.18 -10.81 -11.10
CA GLU A 102 13.48 -11.01 -11.74
C GLU A 102 14.62 -10.90 -10.74
N LYS A 103 14.59 -9.90 -9.85
CA LYS A 103 15.65 -9.65 -8.87
C LYS A 103 15.45 -10.36 -7.53
N LYS A 104 14.32 -11.09 -7.38
CA LYS A 104 13.98 -11.84 -6.17
C LYS A 104 13.87 -10.97 -4.91
N THR A 105 13.46 -9.71 -5.07
CA THR A 105 13.18 -8.80 -3.95
C THR A 105 11.91 -9.25 -3.23
N ASP A 106 11.94 -9.32 -1.91
CA ASP A 106 10.78 -9.74 -1.11
C ASP A 106 9.78 -8.62 -0.88
N MET A 107 10.28 -7.39 -0.72
CA MET A 107 9.45 -6.20 -0.58
C MET A 107 10.06 -5.02 -1.34
N VAL A 108 9.27 -4.43 -2.23
CA VAL A 108 9.60 -3.17 -2.92
C VAL A 108 8.75 -2.05 -2.31
N VAL A 109 9.39 -0.94 -1.96
CA VAL A 109 8.75 0.20 -1.31
C VAL A 109 8.74 1.40 -2.26
N GLY A 110 7.58 1.97 -2.54
CA GLY A 110 7.43 3.23 -3.26
C GLY A 110 7.79 4.40 -2.34
N ASP A 111 8.99 4.97 -2.52
CA ASP A 111 9.53 6.06 -1.70
C ASP A 111 9.04 7.42 -2.21
N ARG A 112 8.01 7.98 -1.57
CA ARG A 112 7.48 9.32 -1.85
C ARG A 112 8.36 10.42 -1.26
N LEU A 113 9.00 10.12 -0.13
CA LEU A 113 9.70 11.12 0.71
C LEU A 113 10.99 11.62 0.07
N SER A 114 11.55 10.88 -0.87
CA SER A 114 12.72 11.29 -1.68
C SER A 114 12.31 11.95 -3.00
N SER A 115 11.01 12.16 -3.24
CA SER A 115 10.49 12.89 -4.40
C SER A 115 10.44 14.40 -4.15
N THR A 116 10.42 15.19 -5.22
CA THR A 116 10.30 16.66 -5.17
C THR A 116 8.99 17.15 -4.55
N TYR A 117 7.92 16.35 -4.63
CA TYR A 117 6.61 16.70 -4.07
C TYR A 117 6.65 17.10 -2.59
N PHE A 118 7.40 16.38 -1.75
CA PHE A 118 7.50 16.68 -0.32
C PHE A 118 8.48 17.81 -0.02
N GLU A 119 9.39 18.14 -0.92
CA GLU A 119 10.24 19.32 -0.81
C GLU A 119 9.42 20.61 -1.06
N GLU A 120 8.48 20.56 -2.00
CA GLU A 120 7.62 21.68 -2.40
C GLU A 120 6.42 21.86 -1.45
N ASN A 121 5.86 20.79 -0.89
CA ASN A 121 4.65 20.79 -0.05
C ASN A 121 4.96 20.58 1.44
N LYS A 122 5.85 21.39 2.02
CA LYS A 122 6.20 21.34 3.45
C LYS A 122 5.02 21.72 4.34
N ARG A 123 4.27 20.74 4.85
CA ARG A 123 3.28 20.94 5.92
C ARG A 123 3.98 20.74 7.28
N PRO A 124 4.14 21.78 8.14
CA PRO A 124 5.04 21.78 9.31
C PRO A 124 4.76 20.65 10.32
N PHE A 125 3.51 20.26 10.52
CA PHE A 125 3.12 19.25 11.52
C PHE A 125 3.11 17.80 11.01
N HIS A 126 2.99 17.58 9.71
CA HIS A 126 3.10 16.24 9.11
C HIS A 126 4.55 15.72 9.16
N ASN A 127 5.51 16.62 9.17
CA ASN A 127 6.93 16.30 9.12
C ASN A 127 7.51 15.85 10.48
N PHE A 128 6.94 16.25 11.61
CA PHE A 128 7.49 15.90 12.93
C PHE A 128 7.31 14.43 13.27
N GLY A 129 6.13 13.87 13.07
CA GLY A 129 5.86 12.43 13.24
C GLY A 129 6.70 11.57 12.28
N ASN A 130 6.72 11.97 11.00
CA ASN A 130 7.56 11.32 9.99
C ASN A 130 9.06 11.46 10.30
N SER A 131 9.53 12.59 10.83
CA SER A 131 10.94 12.80 11.15
C SER A 131 11.42 11.91 12.29
N LEU A 132 10.62 11.75 13.35
CA LEU A 132 10.95 10.88 14.48
C LEU A 132 10.99 9.41 14.08
N VAL A 133 10.01 8.99 13.29
CA VAL A 133 9.92 7.64 12.74
C VAL A 133 11.02 7.40 11.70
N ARG A 134 11.34 8.37 10.84
CA ARG A 134 12.49 8.34 9.90
C ARG A 134 13.81 8.18 10.63
N PHE A 135 14.06 8.95 11.67
CA PHE A 135 15.32 8.88 12.43
C PHE A 135 15.52 7.51 13.07
N SER A 136 14.46 6.94 13.64
CA SER A 136 14.54 5.62 14.31
C SER A 136 14.68 4.45 13.31
N ILE A 137 14.13 4.54 12.11
CA ILE A 137 14.03 3.42 11.16
C ILE A 137 14.98 3.55 9.98
N ASN A 138 15.22 4.74 9.42
CA ASN A 138 16.17 4.91 8.32
C ASN A 138 17.60 4.56 8.71
N HIS A 139 17.98 4.80 9.98
CA HIS A 139 19.32 4.46 10.48
C HIS A 139 19.51 2.95 10.69
N LEU A 140 18.40 2.23 10.99
CA LEU A 140 18.43 0.81 11.30
C LEU A 140 18.07 -0.10 10.11
N PHE A 141 17.23 0.34 9.15
CA PHE A 141 16.50 -0.61 8.32
C PHE A 141 16.53 -0.41 6.81
N LYS A 142 17.26 0.53 6.24
CA LYS A 142 17.34 0.78 4.78
C LYS A 142 15.98 1.06 4.08
N ILE A 143 14.89 1.29 4.81
CA ILE A 143 13.57 1.63 4.27
C ILE A 143 13.38 3.13 4.39
N ARG A 144 13.10 3.79 3.26
CA ARG A 144 13.01 5.25 3.22
C ARG A 144 11.63 5.79 3.53
N ASP A 145 10.56 5.10 3.09
CA ASP A 145 9.18 5.48 3.36
C ASP A 145 8.40 4.31 3.97
N ILE A 146 8.28 4.30 5.30
CA ILE A 146 7.62 3.21 6.03
C ILE A 146 6.09 3.31 6.04
N MET A 147 5.54 4.46 5.66
CA MET A 147 4.10 4.74 5.70
C MET A 147 3.47 4.76 4.32
N THR A 148 4.20 4.40 3.28
CA THR A 148 3.64 4.33 1.93
C THR A 148 2.72 3.12 1.77
N GLY A 149 1.56 3.34 1.15
CA GLY A 149 0.63 2.28 0.75
C GLY A 149 1.02 1.61 -0.58
N TYR A 150 1.99 2.16 -1.32
CA TYR A 150 2.43 1.61 -2.61
C TYR A 150 3.62 0.68 -2.41
N ARG A 151 3.36 -0.62 -2.47
CA ARG A 151 4.38 -1.65 -2.25
C ARG A 151 4.17 -2.85 -3.17
N ALA A 152 5.27 -3.54 -3.52
CA ALA A 152 5.17 -4.86 -4.13
C ALA A 152 5.82 -5.92 -3.24
N PHE A 153 5.33 -7.17 -3.33
CA PHE A 153 5.74 -8.26 -2.46
C PHE A 153 5.93 -9.57 -3.22
N SER A 154 6.87 -10.38 -2.73
CA SER A 154 7.00 -11.77 -3.13
C SER A 154 5.91 -12.66 -2.50
N PHE A 155 5.68 -13.84 -3.07
CA PHE A 155 4.83 -14.85 -2.45
C PHE A 155 5.31 -15.21 -1.05
N GLN A 156 6.62 -15.35 -0.85
CA GLN A 156 7.20 -15.67 0.44
C GLN A 156 6.86 -14.62 1.49
N PHE A 157 7.03 -13.32 1.16
CA PHE A 157 6.64 -12.24 2.08
C PHE A 157 5.19 -12.39 2.49
N VAL A 158 4.27 -12.46 1.52
CA VAL A 158 2.82 -12.48 1.76
C VAL A 158 2.39 -13.66 2.63
N LYS A 159 2.96 -14.84 2.40
CA LYS A 159 2.57 -16.06 3.14
C LYS A 159 3.23 -16.21 4.51
N THR A 160 4.27 -15.43 4.80
CA THR A 160 4.92 -15.44 6.13
C THR A 160 4.52 -14.25 7.00
N PHE A 161 3.91 -13.22 6.43
CA PHE A 161 3.51 -12.02 7.16
C PHE A 161 2.27 -12.25 8.03
N PRO A 162 2.35 -12.10 9.37
CA PRO A 162 1.28 -12.50 10.28
C PRO A 162 0.06 -11.57 10.28
N VAL A 163 0.19 -10.34 9.80
CA VAL A 163 -0.85 -9.29 9.75
C VAL A 163 -1.56 -9.11 11.09
N LEU A 164 -0.87 -8.57 12.09
CA LEU A 164 -1.41 -8.37 13.44
C LEU A 164 -2.21 -7.07 13.55
N SER A 165 -1.78 -6.03 12.83
CA SER A 165 -2.41 -4.71 12.80
C SER A 165 -3.79 -4.75 12.15
N LYS A 166 -4.67 -3.83 12.58
CA LYS A 166 -6.05 -3.72 12.06
C LYS A 166 -6.25 -2.50 11.16
N GLY A 167 -5.45 -1.45 11.34
CA GLY A 167 -5.56 -0.15 10.68
C GLY A 167 -4.38 0.19 9.77
N PHE A 168 -4.06 1.48 9.70
CA PHE A 168 -2.98 2.02 8.86
C PHE A 168 -1.58 1.70 9.39
N GLU A 169 -1.43 1.29 10.64
CA GLU A 169 -0.16 0.82 11.20
C GLU A 169 0.38 -0.44 10.50
N ILE A 170 -0.40 -1.02 9.61
CA ILE A 170 -0.03 -2.20 8.81
C ILE A 170 1.20 -1.96 7.92
N GLU A 171 1.38 -0.78 7.34
CA GLU A 171 2.54 -0.47 6.51
C GLU A 171 3.84 -0.49 7.33
N THR A 172 3.79 0.00 8.57
CA THR A 172 4.91 -0.05 9.51
C THR A 172 5.21 -1.50 9.93
N GLU A 173 4.17 -2.29 10.22
CA GLU A 173 4.32 -3.71 10.56
C GLU A 173 4.97 -4.50 9.42
N MET A 174 4.59 -4.25 8.16
CA MET A 174 5.23 -4.85 6.98
C MET A 174 6.72 -4.54 6.91
N SER A 175 7.09 -3.30 7.20
CA SER A 175 8.48 -2.85 7.19
C SER A 175 9.31 -3.56 8.27
N ILE A 176 8.78 -3.64 9.49
CA ILE A 176 9.44 -4.32 10.61
C ILE A 176 9.58 -5.82 10.32
N HIS A 177 8.53 -6.46 9.81
CA HIS A 177 8.57 -7.88 9.46
C HIS A 177 9.65 -8.20 8.42
N ALA A 178 9.74 -7.39 7.36
CA ALA A 178 10.77 -7.58 6.32
C ALA A 178 12.19 -7.53 6.90
N VAL A 179 12.42 -6.61 7.83
CA VAL A 179 13.71 -6.45 8.51
C VAL A 179 13.98 -7.59 9.49
N ASP A 180 13.02 -7.93 10.34
CA ASP A 180 13.14 -9.02 11.33
C ASP A 180 13.45 -10.37 10.66
N LYS A 181 12.87 -10.61 9.49
CA LYS A 181 13.10 -11.83 8.71
C LYS A 181 14.29 -11.74 7.74
N ASN A 182 15.05 -10.63 7.80
CA ASN A 182 16.22 -10.41 6.93
C ASN A 182 15.86 -10.58 5.43
N MET A 183 14.67 -10.12 5.05
CA MET A 183 14.16 -10.18 3.68
C MET A 183 14.86 -9.16 2.78
N GLN A 184 14.90 -9.42 1.47
CA GLN A 184 15.44 -8.48 0.51
C GLN A 184 14.46 -7.32 0.26
N ILE A 185 14.94 -6.07 0.49
CA ILE A 185 14.14 -4.86 0.37
C ILE A 185 14.78 -3.93 -0.65
N SER A 186 13.97 -3.40 -1.57
CA SER A 186 14.36 -2.31 -2.46
C SER A 186 13.42 -1.10 -2.33
N ASN A 187 13.93 0.08 -2.70
CA ASN A 187 13.14 1.31 -2.71
C ASN A 187 13.15 1.88 -4.13
N ILE A 188 11.98 2.27 -4.63
CA ILE A 188 11.83 2.98 -5.90
C ILE A 188 11.30 4.37 -5.56
N ILE A 189 12.02 5.42 -5.97
CA ILE A 189 11.55 6.79 -5.80
C ILE A 189 10.36 6.98 -6.72
N ILE A 190 9.23 7.38 -6.15
CA ILE A 190 7.99 7.60 -6.86
C ILE A 190 7.50 9.03 -6.66
N GLU A 191 6.82 9.56 -7.65
CA GLU A 191 6.04 10.77 -7.46
C GLU A 191 4.78 10.48 -6.63
N TYR A 192 4.24 11.53 -6.03
CA TYR A 192 2.98 11.48 -5.29
C TYR A 192 2.06 12.58 -5.79
N ARG A 193 0.80 12.28 -5.97
CA ARG A 193 -0.18 13.24 -6.49
C ARG A 193 -1.10 13.72 -5.39
N ASP A 194 -1.60 14.95 -5.51
CA ASP A 194 -2.69 15.41 -4.67
C ASP A 194 -3.94 14.58 -4.93
N ARG A 195 -4.72 14.39 -3.87
CA ARG A 195 -6.04 13.74 -4.01
C ARG A 195 -6.93 14.55 -4.93
N PRO A 196 -7.68 13.90 -5.83
CA PRO A 196 -8.69 14.59 -6.62
C PRO A 196 -9.70 15.34 -5.75
N GLU A 197 -10.22 16.43 -6.27
CA GLU A 197 -11.17 17.30 -5.56
C GLU A 197 -12.38 16.51 -5.07
N GLY A 198 -12.73 16.67 -3.78
CA GLY A 198 -13.83 15.98 -3.11
C GLY A 198 -13.52 14.54 -2.67
N SER A 199 -12.28 14.06 -2.77
CA SER A 199 -11.81 12.85 -2.08
C SER A 199 -11.25 13.22 -0.70
N GLU A 200 -11.61 12.46 0.34
CA GLU A 200 -11.22 12.73 1.72
C GLU A 200 -10.18 11.74 2.24
N SER A 201 -9.20 12.24 3.01
CA SER A 201 -8.25 11.37 3.71
C SER A 201 -8.95 10.63 4.86
N LYS A 202 -8.84 9.31 4.90
CA LYS A 202 -9.35 8.47 5.98
C LYS A 202 -8.34 8.32 7.13
N LEU A 203 -7.12 8.84 6.95
CA LEU A 203 -6.04 8.77 7.94
C LEU A 203 -6.21 9.88 8.98
N ASN A 204 -6.24 9.51 10.26
CA ASN A 204 -6.23 10.45 11.37
C ASN A 204 -4.79 10.59 11.90
N THR A 205 -4.15 11.74 11.63
CA THR A 205 -2.74 11.99 11.91
C THR A 205 -2.33 11.70 13.35
N TYR A 206 -3.15 12.03 14.34
CA TYR A 206 -2.81 11.84 15.76
C TYR A 206 -3.05 10.41 16.25
N SER A 207 -4.24 9.86 15.99
CA SER A 207 -4.58 8.51 16.48
C SER A 207 -3.80 7.42 15.77
N ASP A 208 -3.60 7.55 14.46
CA ASP A 208 -2.87 6.56 13.67
C ASP A 208 -1.36 6.70 13.87
N GLY A 209 -0.84 7.93 14.04
CA GLY A 209 0.55 8.17 14.44
C GLY A 209 0.90 7.52 15.80
N PHE A 210 -0.01 7.59 16.79
CA PHE A 210 0.20 6.91 18.08
C PHE A 210 0.20 5.38 17.95
N LYS A 211 -0.66 4.82 17.10
CA LYS A 211 -0.67 3.36 16.82
C LYS A 211 0.62 2.91 16.16
N VAL A 212 1.17 3.69 15.23
CA VAL A 212 2.47 3.43 14.59
C VAL A 212 3.58 3.36 15.65
N LEU A 213 3.68 4.37 16.53
CA LEU A 213 4.70 4.38 17.61
C LEU A 213 4.54 3.18 18.56
N LYS A 214 3.28 2.83 18.90
CA LYS A 214 3.00 1.66 19.72
C LYS A 214 3.38 0.34 19.03
N THR A 215 3.21 0.25 17.72
CA THR A 215 3.61 -0.92 16.92
C THR A 215 5.13 -1.08 16.93
N ILE A 216 5.87 0.01 16.73
CA ILE A 216 7.34 0.00 16.79
C ILE A 216 7.85 -0.45 18.18
N GLY A 217 7.20 -0.04 19.26
CA GLY A 217 7.60 -0.40 20.62
C GLY A 217 7.19 -1.81 21.09
N ARG A 218 6.40 -2.54 20.29
CA ARG A 218 5.93 -3.91 20.60
C ARG A 218 6.65 -5.00 19.82
N LEU A 219 7.27 -4.64 18.71
CA LEU A 219 8.02 -5.52 17.81
C LEU A 219 9.50 -5.27 17.94
#